data_4b6d89c1bdeccc17f8b430f46dda3fd2
#
_entry.id   4b6d89c1bdeccc17f8b430f46dda3fd2
#
_cell.length_a   1.000
_cell.length_b   1.000
_cell.length_c   1.000
_cell.angle_alpha   90.00
_cell.angle_beta   90.00
_cell.angle_gamma   90.00
#
_symmetry.space_group_name_H-M   'P 1'
#
loop_
_entity.id
_entity.type
_entity.pdbx_description
1 polymer ?
#
loop_
_entity_poly.entity_id
_entity_poly.type
_entity_poly.pdbx_seq_one_letter_code
_entity_poly.pdbx_strand_id
1 'polypeptide(L)'
;TPFLKLGTLPVPMKVSEFAVQSARFLKSDCTSYTLGEKFLHTVAVCSGAGGEFFKEVIESGADAFFTGELKYHELLEFQRAGVAVIQAGHRETERVYKEVLAKKLSEQFPKIPFYTAQEENLLTGV
;
A
#
# COMPACT_ATOMS: atom_id res chain seq x y z
N THR A 1 14.59 2.49 4.60
CA THR A 1 14.63 3.55 3.58
C THR A 1 13.51 4.57 3.80
N PRO A 2 13.60 5.78 3.28
CA PRO A 2 12.53 6.77 3.44
C PRO A 2 11.21 6.36 2.76
N PHE A 3 11.27 5.48 1.76
CA PHE A 3 10.11 5.02 0.99
C PHE A 3 9.38 3.82 1.62
N LEU A 4 10.11 3.03 2.39
CA LEU A 4 9.54 1.88 3.10
C LEU A 4 9.22 2.28 4.54
N LYS A 5 7.98 2.10 4.95
CA LYS A 5 7.53 2.36 6.32
C LYS A 5 7.08 1.07 6.98
N LEU A 6 7.29 0.97 8.28
CA LEU A 6 6.84 -0.15 9.08
C LEU A 6 5.78 0.34 10.07
N GLY A 7 4.65 -0.33 10.07
CA GLY A 7 3.54 -0.05 10.98
C GLY A 7 3.21 -1.24 11.84
N THR A 8 2.76 -1.00 13.07
CA THR A 8 2.28 -2.04 13.98
C THR A 8 0.79 -1.83 14.24
N LEU A 9 0.02 -2.89 14.09
CA LEU A 9 -1.42 -2.85 14.37
C LEU A 9 -1.64 -2.89 15.88
N PRO A 10 -2.55 -2.05 16.43
CA PRO A 10 -2.87 -2.09 17.87
C PRO A 10 -3.52 -3.41 18.28
N VAL A 11 -4.27 -4.04 17.37
CA VAL A 11 -4.89 -5.36 17.54
C VAL A 11 -4.59 -6.18 16.29
N PRO A 12 -4.08 -7.42 16.43
CA PRO A 12 -3.87 -8.29 15.27
C PRO A 12 -5.16 -8.52 14.49
N MET A 13 -5.04 -8.56 13.17
CA MET A 13 -6.17 -8.92 12.30
C MET A 13 -5.70 -9.81 11.15
N LYS A 14 -6.63 -10.52 10.53
CA LYS A 14 -6.31 -11.33 9.35
C LYS A 14 -5.94 -10.46 8.16
N VAL A 15 -5.07 -10.98 7.29
CA VAL A 15 -4.72 -10.34 6.01
C VAL A 15 -5.97 -9.96 5.21
N SER A 16 -6.93 -10.87 5.11
CA SER A 16 -8.18 -10.63 4.37
C SER A 16 -8.98 -9.45 4.93
N GLU A 17 -9.03 -9.29 6.24
CA GLU A 17 -9.72 -8.18 6.90
C GLU A 17 -8.98 -6.85 6.67
N PHE A 18 -7.66 -6.87 6.80
CA PHE A 18 -6.82 -5.71 6.54
C PHE A 18 -6.93 -5.26 5.07
N ALA A 19 -6.96 -6.20 4.14
CA ALA A 19 -7.13 -5.92 2.71
C ALA A 19 -8.46 -5.22 2.42
N VAL A 20 -9.56 -5.69 3.02
CA VAL A 20 -10.88 -5.06 2.85
C VAL A 20 -10.90 -3.64 3.42
N GLN A 21 -10.36 -3.44 4.61
CA GLN A 21 -10.32 -2.12 5.24
C GLN A 21 -9.45 -1.14 4.44
N SER A 22 -8.28 -1.57 3.99
CA SER A 22 -7.39 -0.73 3.18
C SER A 22 -7.97 -0.41 1.81
N ALA A 23 -8.66 -1.35 1.17
CA ALA A 23 -9.36 -1.13 -0.09
C ALA A 23 -10.44 -0.04 0.06
N ARG A 24 -11.21 -0.08 1.13
CA ARG A 24 -12.21 0.96 1.45
C ARG A 24 -11.57 2.32 1.67
N PHE A 25 -10.52 2.37 2.45
CA PHE A 25 -9.79 3.61 2.74
C PHE A 25 -9.22 4.25 1.46
N LEU A 26 -8.61 3.44 0.59
CA LEU A 26 -8.02 3.90 -0.67
C LEU A 26 -9.04 4.07 -1.80
N LYS A 27 -10.28 3.62 -1.61
CA LYS A 27 -11.29 3.51 -2.68
C LYS A 27 -10.75 2.70 -3.86
N SER A 28 -10.07 1.60 -3.55
CA SER A 28 -9.48 0.68 -4.52
C SER A 28 -10.47 -0.42 -4.87
N ASP A 29 -10.65 -0.67 -6.14
CA ASP A 29 -11.43 -1.78 -6.69
C ASP A 29 -10.55 -2.92 -7.20
N CYS A 30 -9.23 -2.80 -7.05
CA CYS A 30 -8.25 -3.76 -7.54
C CYS A 30 -7.38 -4.39 -6.44
N THR A 31 -7.77 -4.27 -5.18
CA THR A 31 -7.01 -4.85 -4.06
C THR A 31 -7.06 -6.36 -4.10
N SER A 32 -5.89 -6.98 -4.01
CA SER A 32 -5.72 -8.43 -3.92
C SER A 32 -4.68 -8.77 -2.85
N TYR A 33 -4.67 -10.03 -2.42
CA TYR A 33 -3.78 -10.43 -1.33
C TYR A 33 -3.42 -11.92 -1.40
N THR A 34 -2.33 -12.27 -0.71
CA THR A 34 -1.92 -13.65 -0.44
C THR A 34 -2.11 -13.97 1.03
N LEU A 35 -2.13 -15.25 1.40
CA LEU A 35 -2.16 -15.72 2.78
C LEU A 35 -3.26 -15.07 3.64
N GLY A 36 -4.50 -15.06 3.11
CA GLY A 36 -5.64 -14.34 3.70
C GLY A 36 -5.96 -14.67 5.15
N GLU A 37 -5.66 -15.88 5.61
CA GLU A 37 -5.93 -16.35 6.97
C GLU A 37 -4.81 -16.02 7.97
N LYS A 38 -3.64 -15.56 7.49
CA LYS A 38 -2.54 -15.15 8.35
C LYS A 38 -2.91 -13.94 9.19
N PHE A 39 -2.53 -13.94 10.47
CA PHE A 39 -2.69 -12.78 11.34
C PHE A 39 -1.53 -11.81 11.16
N LEU A 40 -1.86 -10.53 11.08
CA LEU A 40 -0.93 -9.42 10.96
C LEU A 40 -0.76 -8.68 12.27
N HIS A 41 0.47 -8.44 12.65
CA HIS A 41 0.88 -7.53 13.72
C HIS A 41 1.64 -6.34 13.13
N THR A 42 2.58 -6.63 12.25
CA THR A 42 3.50 -5.67 11.64
C THR A 42 3.35 -5.69 10.12
N VAL A 43 3.20 -4.53 9.53
CA VAL A 43 3.03 -4.37 8.10
C VAL A 43 4.08 -3.40 7.57
N ALA A 44 4.83 -3.83 6.56
CA ALA A 44 5.70 -2.96 5.78
C ALA A 44 4.88 -2.31 4.65
N VAL A 45 5.05 -1.04 4.43
CA VAL A 45 4.24 -0.27 3.47
C VAL A 45 5.14 0.50 2.50
N CYS A 46 4.86 0.35 1.21
CA CYS A 46 5.47 1.15 0.15
C CYS A 46 4.46 1.36 -0.97
N SER A 47 4.16 2.60 -1.33
CA SER A 47 3.26 2.92 -2.46
C SER A 47 3.90 2.59 -3.81
N GLY A 48 3.09 2.47 -4.84
CA GLY A 48 3.54 2.18 -6.20
C GLY A 48 4.10 0.76 -6.36
N ALA A 49 5.19 0.60 -7.08
CA ALA A 49 5.85 -0.70 -7.33
C ALA A 49 6.97 -0.94 -6.30
N GLY A 50 6.68 -1.69 -5.25
CA GLY A 50 7.58 -1.88 -4.11
C GLY A 50 8.50 -3.10 -4.17
N GLY A 51 8.57 -3.82 -5.31
CA GLY A 51 9.29 -5.09 -5.41
C GLY A 51 10.79 -5.01 -5.11
N GLU A 52 11.41 -3.87 -5.34
CA GLU A 52 12.83 -3.65 -5.03
C GLU A 52 13.16 -3.71 -3.53
N PHE A 53 12.16 -3.55 -2.66
CA PHE A 53 12.34 -3.56 -1.20
C PHE A 53 12.19 -4.95 -0.57
N PHE A 54 12.20 -6.02 -1.35
CA PHE A 54 12.04 -7.38 -0.83
C PHE A 54 12.97 -7.68 0.34
N LYS A 55 14.26 -7.39 0.19
CA LYS A 55 15.26 -7.65 1.21
C LYS A 55 14.96 -6.92 2.51
N GLU A 56 14.69 -5.63 2.42
CA GLU A 56 14.39 -4.77 3.58
C GLU A 56 13.11 -5.21 4.29
N VAL A 57 12.09 -5.62 3.53
CA VAL A 57 10.85 -6.15 4.11
C VAL A 57 11.10 -7.42 4.90
N ILE A 58 11.86 -8.36 4.32
CA ILE A 58 12.21 -9.62 5.00
C ILE A 58 13.05 -9.35 6.26
N GLU A 59 14.05 -8.49 6.17
CA GLU A 59 14.91 -8.12 7.30
C GLU A 59 14.15 -7.39 8.41
N SER A 60 13.08 -6.68 8.08
CA SER A 60 12.24 -5.99 9.06
C SER A 60 11.42 -6.93 9.94
N GLY A 61 11.24 -8.18 9.52
CA GLY A 61 10.39 -9.15 10.22
C GLY A 61 8.89 -8.87 10.08
N ALA A 62 8.48 -8.07 9.09
CA ALA A 62 7.07 -7.76 8.86
C ALA A 62 6.25 -9.02 8.52
N ASP A 63 5.03 -9.08 9.03
CA ASP A 63 4.08 -10.17 8.73
C ASP A 63 3.53 -10.06 7.31
N ALA A 64 3.42 -8.83 6.82
CA ALA A 64 2.92 -8.55 5.48
C ALA A 64 3.61 -7.34 4.85
N PHE A 65 3.56 -7.31 3.53
CA PHE A 65 3.97 -6.18 2.70
C PHE A 65 2.76 -5.62 1.97
N PHE A 66 2.46 -4.35 2.24
CA PHE A 66 1.41 -3.59 1.57
C PHE A 66 2.04 -2.67 0.52
N THR A 67 1.65 -2.85 -0.74
CA THR A 67 2.21 -2.06 -1.86
C THR A 67 1.18 -1.87 -2.96
N GLY A 68 1.52 -1.09 -3.98
CA GLY A 68 0.65 -0.87 -5.13
C GLY A 68 0.60 -2.08 -6.06
N GLU A 69 1.74 -2.55 -6.51
CA GLU A 69 1.84 -3.69 -7.43
C GLU A 69 3.16 -4.42 -7.31
N LEU A 70 3.16 -5.71 -7.61
CA LEU A 70 4.32 -6.58 -7.68
C LEU A 70 4.24 -7.44 -8.95
N LYS A 71 5.41 -7.79 -9.48
CA LYS A 71 5.54 -8.79 -10.54
C LYS A 71 5.28 -10.19 -9.97
N TYR A 72 4.88 -11.11 -10.82
CA TYR A 72 4.56 -12.48 -10.40
C TYR A 72 5.73 -13.16 -9.67
N HIS A 73 6.96 -13.04 -10.17
CA HIS A 73 8.12 -13.64 -9.51
C HIS A 73 8.41 -13.02 -8.14
N GLU A 74 8.13 -11.73 -7.96
CA GLU A 74 8.24 -11.05 -6.67
C GLU A 74 7.21 -11.60 -5.67
N LEU A 75 5.96 -11.80 -6.12
CA LEU A 75 4.92 -12.45 -5.30
C LEU A 75 5.34 -13.86 -4.83
N LEU A 76 5.97 -14.65 -5.72
CA LEU A 76 6.48 -15.98 -5.37
C LEU A 76 7.57 -15.91 -4.30
N GLU A 77 8.45 -14.93 -4.37
CA GLU A 77 9.50 -14.74 -3.36
C GLU A 77 8.92 -14.43 -1.98
N PHE A 78 7.96 -13.50 -1.90
CA PHE A 78 7.25 -13.19 -0.66
C PHE A 78 6.49 -14.40 -0.12
N GLN A 79 5.80 -15.14 -1.00
CA GLN A 79 5.07 -16.36 -0.62
C GLN A 79 6.00 -17.40 0.00
N ARG A 80 7.16 -17.63 -0.60
CA ARG A 80 8.19 -18.56 -0.08
C ARG A 80 8.77 -18.13 1.25
N ALA A 81 8.89 -16.83 1.46
CA ALA A 81 9.35 -16.25 2.72
C ALA A 81 8.27 -16.24 3.81
N GLY A 82 7.04 -16.61 3.50
CA GLY A 82 5.92 -16.60 4.45
C GLY A 82 5.40 -15.20 4.78
N VAL A 83 5.76 -14.19 4.00
CA VAL A 83 5.28 -12.82 4.15
C VAL A 83 4.05 -12.64 3.25
N ALA A 84 2.94 -12.25 3.84
CA ALA A 84 1.73 -11.94 3.08
C ALA A 84 1.94 -10.68 2.24
N VAL A 85 1.29 -10.63 1.07
CA VAL A 85 1.27 -9.44 0.23
C VAL A 85 -0.15 -8.92 0.13
N ILE A 86 -0.33 -7.63 0.29
CA ILE A 86 -1.55 -6.92 -0.08
C ILE A 86 -1.15 -5.89 -1.14
N GLN A 87 -1.68 -6.03 -2.36
CA GLN A 87 -1.45 -5.06 -3.42
C GLN A 87 -2.76 -4.36 -3.78
N ALA A 88 -2.75 -3.04 -3.70
CA ALA A 88 -3.95 -2.22 -3.76
C ALA A 88 -4.02 -1.29 -4.98
N GLY A 89 -3.11 -1.47 -5.92
CA GLY A 89 -3.01 -0.65 -7.13
C GLY A 89 -1.93 0.43 -7.03
N HIS A 90 -1.19 0.60 -8.12
CA HIS A 90 -0.11 1.60 -8.20
C HIS A 90 -0.69 3.00 -7.99
N ARG A 91 -1.65 3.36 -8.83
CA ARG A 91 -2.35 4.65 -8.77
C ARG A 91 -3.03 4.86 -7.41
N GLU A 92 -3.74 3.86 -6.92
CA GLU A 92 -4.55 3.91 -5.71
C GLU A 92 -3.69 4.18 -4.46
N THR A 93 -2.51 3.58 -4.40
CA THR A 93 -1.58 3.78 -3.29
C THR A 93 -0.80 5.10 -3.38
N GLU A 94 -0.59 5.63 -4.58
CA GLU A 94 0.14 6.89 -4.79
C GLU A 94 -0.76 8.13 -4.73
N ARG A 95 -1.99 8.07 -5.22
CA ARG A 95 -2.87 9.26 -5.31
C ARG A 95 -3.18 9.90 -3.94
N VAL A 96 -3.01 9.17 -2.86
CA VAL A 96 -3.24 9.68 -1.49
C VAL A 96 -2.38 10.91 -1.20
N TYR A 97 -1.18 11.00 -1.79
CA TYR A 97 -0.27 12.13 -1.56
C TYR A 97 -0.86 13.49 -1.98
N LYS A 98 -1.73 13.52 -2.97
CA LYS A 98 -2.31 14.77 -3.51
C LYS A 98 -3.02 15.56 -2.43
N GLU A 99 -3.91 14.91 -1.70
CA GLU A 99 -4.71 15.55 -0.64
C GLU A 99 -3.80 16.02 0.50
N VAL A 100 -2.86 15.19 0.90
CA VAL A 100 -1.91 15.51 1.97
C VAL A 100 -1.03 16.69 1.58
N LEU A 101 -0.49 16.68 0.35
CA LEU A 101 0.37 17.75 -0.14
C LEU A 101 -0.40 19.05 -0.34
N ALA A 102 -1.59 18.99 -0.96
CA ALA A 102 -2.43 20.16 -1.14
C ALA A 102 -2.79 20.82 0.20
N LYS A 103 -3.12 20.02 1.21
CA LYS A 103 -3.41 20.52 2.56
C LYS A 103 -2.19 21.21 3.17
N LYS A 104 -1.02 20.57 3.15
CA LYS A 104 0.22 21.13 3.70
C LYS A 104 0.62 22.43 3.01
N LEU A 105 0.52 22.49 1.69
CA LEU A 105 0.83 23.70 0.92
C LEU A 105 -0.17 24.83 1.20
N SER A 106 -1.45 24.51 1.32
CA SER A 106 -2.48 25.50 1.64
C SER A 106 -2.29 26.10 3.04
N GLU A 107 -1.86 25.30 4.01
CA GLU A 107 -1.53 25.76 5.35
C GLU A 107 -0.29 26.64 5.37
N GLN A 108 0.73 26.27 4.60
CA GLN A 108 2.00 27.02 4.51
C GLN A 108 1.85 28.32 3.69
N PHE A 109 1.02 28.31 2.65
CA PHE A 109 0.83 29.43 1.72
C PHE A 109 -0.66 29.77 1.58
N PRO A 110 -1.31 30.34 2.60
CA PRO A 110 -2.77 30.49 2.64
C PRO A 110 -3.32 31.46 1.56
N LYS A 111 -2.47 32.28 0.96
CA LYS A 111 -2.87 33.21 -0.11
C LYS A 111 -2.76 32.62 -1.52
N ILE A 112 -2.20 31.41 -1.65
CA ILE A 112 -2.05 30.72 -2.93
C ILE A 112 -3.12 29.63 -3.02
N PRO A 113 -3.99 29.60 -4.04
CA PRO A 113 -4.93 28.50 -4.25
C PRO A 113 -4.19 27.28 -4.79
N PHE A 114 -4.44 26.10 -4.18
CA PHE A 114 -3.90 24.81 -4.62
C PHE A 114 -5.04 23.90 -5.04
N TYR A 115 -4.91 23.27 -6.20
CA TYR A 115 -5.90 22.37 -6.76
C TYR A 115 -5.30 20.99 -6.98
N THR A 116 -6.09 19.94 -6.76
CA THR A 116 -5.71 18.57 -7.10
C THR A 116 -6.22 18.18 -8.47
N ALA A 117 -5.36 17.54 -9.26
CA ALA A 117 -5.76 16.97 -10.55
C ALA A 117 -6.59 15.69 -10.36
N GLN A 118 -7.50 15.46 -11.30
CA GLN A 118 -8.22 14.17 -11.39
C GLN A 118 -7.41 13.20 -12.24
N GLU A 119 -7.26 11.96 -11.78
CA GLU A 119 -6.69 10.88 -12.59
C GLU A 119 -7.79 10.08 -13.25
N GLU A 120 -7.47 9.51 -14.41
CA GLU A 120 -8.31 8.56 -15.10
C GLU A 120 -7.90 7.12 -14.78
N ASN A 121 -8.87 6.24 -14.64
CA ASN A 121 -8.63 4.82 -14.65
C ASN A 121 -8.55 4.34 -16.10
N LEU A 122 -7.34 4.02 -16.55
CA LEU A 122 -7.08 3.60 -17.92
C LEU A 122 -7.45 2.15 -18.21
N LEU A 123 -7.65 1.35 -17.17
CA LEU A 123 -7.96 -0.08 -17.30
C LEU A 123 -9.44 -0.31 -17.01
N THR A 124 -10.08 -1.11 -17.87
CA THR A 124 -11.45 -1.59 -17.67
C THR A 124 -11.44 -3.07 -17.34
N GLY A 125 -12.11 -3.45 -16.26
CA GLY A 125 -12.29 -4.84 -15.90
C GLY A 125 -13.28 -5.57 -16.82
N VAL A 126 -13.14 -6.87 -16.94
CA VAL A 126 -14.06 -7.74 -17.70
C VAL A 126 -15.09 -8.38 -16.80
#